data_fa28b1f5e54cf8313c789f714853ce29
#
_entry.id   fa28b1f5e54cf8313c789f714853ce29
#
_cell.length_a   1.000
_cell.length_b   1.000
_cell.length_c   1.000
_cell.angle_alpha   90.00
_cell.angle_beta   90.00
_cell.angle_gamma   90.00
#
_symmetry.space_group_name_H-M   'P 1'
#
loop_
_entity.id
_entity.type
_entity.pdbx_description
1 polymer ?
#
loop_
_entity_poly.entity_id
_entity_poly.type
_entity_poly.pdbx_seq_one_letter_code
_entity_poly.pdbx_strand_id
1 'polypeptide(L)'
;LRADVIASTWTVENLQTLISEGALSALMRDSRLPALVELAGATDPAAVLTRFFILGLPERTSALNEALPTLGARGLESLGLAATIDEAEASSALVMPPAGGAPKREPKEEREEASAPKASSLPTMRNPDEESPEPEVEADPWMRALFDLRPHAASLPGGDHEWWVASDLAEVQTGKPLSDDHVLGIGGATLTLLEMTVREHVDSALDVGCGCGIQALYLATHADRVVATDLSSRACALTQFNAALNEAVIDVREGSLFEPVEGETFDLIVTNPPFVITPDSVRGAAGLLEYRDGGMDRDNLIRAVLRGAPACMNEGGTLQMLANWEIPADRNPD
;
A
#
# COMPACT_ATOMS: atom_id res chain seq x y z
N LEU A 1 3.16 5.00 16.23
CA LEU A 1 2.06 4.51 15.38
C LEU A 1 1.50 3.19 15.91
N ARG A 2 2.33 2.12 16.09
CA ARG A 2 1.85 0.80 16.57
C ARG A 2 1.04 0.90 17.86
N ALA A 3 1.55 1.61 18.87
CA ALA A 3 0.83 1.78 20.13
C ALA A 3 -0.55 2.44 19.95
N ASP A 4 -0.64 3.41 19.05
CA ASP A 4 -1.89 4.14 18.81
C ASP A 4 -2.91 3.30 18.05
N VAL A 5 -2.49 2.56 17.00
CA VAL A 5 -3.42 1.70 16.25
C VAL A 5 -3.95 0.53 17.09
N ILE A 6 -3.15 0.06 18.06
CA ILE A 6 -3.61 -0.89 19.08
C ILE A 6 -4.61 -0.21 20.03
N ALA A 7 -4.27 0.98 20.54
CA ALA A 7 -5.13 1.71 21.48
C ALA A 7 -6.46 2.13 20.85
N SER A 8 -6.47 2.45 19.56
CA SER A 8 -7.68 2.75 18.79
C SER A 8 -8.52 1.51 18.46
N THR A 9 -8.07 0.32 18.86
CA THR A 9 -8.69 -0.96 18.49
C THR A 9 -8.95 -1.11 16.99
N TRP A 10 -8.07 -0.53 16.17
CA TRP A 10 -8.20 -0.60 14.72
C TRP A 10 -7.71 -1.95 14.21
N THR A 11 -8.57 -2.96 14.34
CA THR A 11 -8.35 -4.37 14.06
C THR A 11 -9.29 -4.86 12.96
N VAL A 12 -8.99 -6.02 12.36
CA VAL A 12 -9.90 -6.64 11.39
C VAL A 12 -11.25 -6.95 12.03
N GLU A 13 -11.25 -7.47 13.26
CA GLU A 13 -12.47 -7.78 14.02
C GLU A 13 -13.33 -6.54 14.23
N ASN A 14 -12.70 -5.42 14.67
CA ASN A 14 -13.43 -4.18 14.89
C ASN A 14 -13.96 -3.58 13.57
N LEU A 15 -13.19 -3.66 12.48
CA LEU A 15 -13.68 -3.24 11.16
C LEU A 15 -14.97 -3.97 10.75
N GLN A 16 -15.08 -5.26 11.06
CA GLN A 16 -16.29 -6.05 10.80
C GLN A 16 -17.49 -5.64 11.64
N THR A 17 -17.27 -4.91 12.72
CA THR A 17 -18.35 -4.31 13.53
C THR A 17 -18.70 -2.89 13.06
N LEU A 18 -17.74 -2.14 12.52
CA LEU A 18 -17.92 -0.76 12.06
C LEU A 18 -18.61 -0.68 10.69
N ILE A 19 -18.35 -1.63 9.81
CA ILE A 19 -18.94 -1.68 8.47
C ILE A 19 -19.50 -3.07 8.16
N SER A 20 -20.61 -3.11 7.44
CA SER A 20 -21.29 -4.34 7.10
C SER A 20 -20.45 -5.27 6.21
N GLU A 21 -20.75 -6.57 6.24
CA GLU A 21 -20.15 -7.55 5.34
C GLU A 21 -20.29 -7.16 3.87
N GLY A 22 -21.43 -6.55 3.51
CA GLY A 22 -21.67 -6.01 2.18
C GLY A 22 -20.70 -4.91 1.79
N ALA A 23 -20.40 -3.98 2.71
CA ALA A 23 -19.43 -2.91 2.52
C ALA A 23 -18.00 -3.43 2.46
N LEU A 24 -17.63 -4.38 3.31
CA LEU A 24 -16.33 -5.07 3.25
C LEU A 24 -16.13 -5.77 1.91
N SER A 25 -17.15 -6.53 1.46
CA SER A 25 -17.13 -7.20 0.16
C SER A 25 -17.06 -6.22 -1.02
N ALA A 26 -17.65 -5.04 -0.88
CA ALA A 26 -17.54 -3.97 -1.88
C ALA A 26 -16.12 -3.39 -1.94
N LEU A 27 -15.48 -3.17 -0.79
CA LEU A 27 -14.08 -2.71 -0.72
C LEU A 27 -13.12 -3.69 -1.40
N MET A 28 -13.35 -4.99 -1.27
CA MET A 28 -12.57 -6.03 -1.97
C MET A 28 -12.74 -5.99 -3.50
N ARG A 29 -13.73 -5.28 -4.00
CA ARG A 29 -14.00 -5.04 -5.43
C ARG A 29 -13.79 -3.58 -5.83
N ASP A 30 -12.92 -2.87 -5.12
CA ASP A 30 -12.56 -1.47 -5.37
C ASP A 30 -13.76 -0.50 -5.31
N SER A 31 -14.82 -0.85 -4.57
CA SER A 31 -15.99 0.01 -4.37
C SER A 31 -16.05 0.54 -2.94
N ARG A 32 -15.74 1.83 -2.76
CA ARG A 32 -15.70 2.49 -1.44
C ARG A 32 -17.05 2.97 -0.95
N LEU A 33 -18.04 3.16 -1.86
CA LEU A 33 -19.29 3.86 -1.55
C LEU A 33 -20.07 3.29 -0.36
N PRO A 34 -20.29 1.97 -0.22
CA PRO A 34 -21.02 1.44 0.93
C PRO A 34 -20.33 1.78 2.26
N ALA A 35 -19.01 1.60 2.35
CA ALA A 35 -18.24 1.90 3.55
C ALA A 35 -18.23 3.41 3.87
N LEU A 36 -18.20 4.28 2.85
CA LEU A 36 -18.32 5.73 3.00
C LEU A 36 -19.64 6.13 3.66
N VAL A 37 -20.74 5.51 3.24
CA VAL A 37 -22.07 5.80 3.77
C VAL A 37 -22.18 5.33 5.23
N GLU A 38 -21.68 4.14 5.53
CA GLU A 38 -21.75 3.57 6.88
C GLU A 38 -20.88 4.30 7.89
N LEU A 39 -19.69 4.79 7.47
CA LEU A 39 -18.76 5.52 8.33
C LEU A 39 -18.99 7.04 8.34
N ALA A 40 -19.99 7.55 7.61
CA ALA A 40 -20.25 8.97 7.56
C ALA A 40 -20.58 9.54 8.96
N GLY A 41 -19.79 10.54 9.38
CA GLY A 41 -19.98 11.22 10.68
C GLY A 41 -19.58 10.40 11.92
N ALA A 42 -19.05 9.18 11.76
CA ALA A 42 -18.52 8.42 12.88
C ALA A 42 -17.25 9.08 13.44
N THR A 43 -17.17 9.24 14.76
CA THR A 43 -16.03 9.87 15.46
C THR A 43 -15.14 8.85 16.17
N ASP A 44 -15.51 7.58 16.13
CA ASP A 44 -14.70 6.51 16.69
C ASP A 44 -13.29 6.48 16.04
N PRO A 45 -12.19 6.35 16.83
CA PRO A 45 -10.83 6.34 16.30
C PRO A 45 -10.60 5.37 15.16
N ALA A 46 -11.12 4.14 15.24
CA ALA A 46 -10.96 3.15 14.17
C ALA A 46 -11.74 3.55 12.91
N ALA A 47 -12.89 4.21 13.04
CA ALA A 47 -13.66 4.74 11.91
C ALA A 47 -12.91 5.89 11.22
N VAL A 48 -12.30 6.80 12.00
CA VAL A 48 -11.45 7.89 11.49
C VAL A 48 -10.28 7.31 10.69
N LEU A 49 -9.52 6.36 11.27
CA LEU A 49 -8.38 5.72 10.61
C LEU A 49 -8.81 4.96 9.35
N THR A 50 -9.97 4.32 9.37
CA THR A 50 -10.51 3.61 8.19
C THR A 50 -10.84 4.58 7.06
N ARG A 51 -11.52 5.72 7.36
CA ARG A 51 -11.78 6.74 6.33
C ARG A 51 -10.48 7.32 5.78
N PHE A 52 -9.53 7.62 6.66
CA PHE A 52 -8.27 8.25 6.29
C PHE A 52 -7.39 7.34 5.44
N PHE A 53 -7.05 6.16 5.93
CA PHE A 53 -6.09 5.28 5.29
C PHE A 53 -6.71 4.34 4.24
N ILE A 54 -7.84 3.68 4.56
CA ILE A 54 -8.43 2.68 3.66
C ILE A 54 -9.30 3.34 2.60
N LEU A 55 -10.12 4.35 2.98
CA LEU A 55 -10.98 5.02 2.01
C LEU A 55 -10.30 6.20 1.32
N GLY A 56 -9.12 6.64 1.80
CA GLY A 56 -8.35 7.74 1.22
C GLY A 56 -9.06 9.09 1.32
N LEU A 57 -9.88 9.30 2.37
CA LEU A 57 -10.55 10.57 2.61
C LEU A 57 -9.67 11.50 3.43
N PRO A 58 -9.72 12.81 3.19
CA PRO A 58 -9.09 13.77 4.08
C PRO A 58 -9.80 13.79 5.43
N GLU A 59 -9.01 13.99 6.50
CA GLU A 59 -9.47 14.17 7.87
C GLU A 59 -8.84 15.42 8.47
N ARG A 60 -9.51 16.02 9.49
CA ARG A 60 -8.96 17.14 10.26
C ARG A 60 -7.83 16.67 11.18
N THR A 61 -6.84 17.54 11.40
CA THR A 61 -5.73 17.22 12.33
C THR A 61 -6.23 16.93 13.74
N SER A 62 -7.29 17.56 14.20
CA SER A 62 -7.92 17.28 15.50
C SER A 62 -8.41 15.84 15.60
N ALA A 63 -9.13 15.36 14.58
CA ALA A 63 -9.63 13.98 14.53
C ALA A 63 -8.49 12.95 14.51
N LEU A 64 -7.41 13.23 13.74
CA LEU A 64 -6.22 12.37 13.71
C LEU A 64 -5.46 12.38 15.04
N ASN A 65 -5.40 13.52 15.74
CA ASN A 65 -4.78 13.60 17.06
C ASN A 65 -5.58 12.82 18.13
N GLU A 66 -6.91 12.78 18.02
CA GLU A 66 -7.75 11.96 18.89
C GLU A 66 -7.60 10.47 18.56
N ALA A 67 -7.52 10.11 17.28
CA ALA A 67 -7.37 8.73 16.85
C ALA A 67 -5.97 8.16 17.13
N LEU A 68 -4.93 8.99 17.12
CA LEU A 68 -3.53 8.63 17.33
C LEU A 68 -2.90 9.53 18.41
N PRO A 69 -3.26 9.34 19.70
CA PRO A 69 -2.95 10.31 20.75
C PRO A 69 -1.45 10.46 21.06
N THR A 70 -0.62 9.47 20.70
CA THR A 70 0.83 9.53 20.90
C THR A 70 1.54 10.11 19.69
N LEU A 71 1.21 9.64 18.48
CA LEU A 71 1.85 10.05 17.24
C LEU A 71 1.28 11.36 16.72
N GLY A 72 -0.03 11.43 16.65
CA GLY A 72 -0.78 12.57 16.12
C GLY A 72 -0.56 12.86 14.64
N ALA A 73 -1.20 13.90 14.17
CA ALA A 73 -1.11 14.39 12.79
C ALA A 73 0.33 14.77 12.40
N ARG A 74 1.07 15.45 13.28
CA ARG A 74 2.47 15.82 13.04
C ARG A 74 3.39 14.60 12.92
N GLY A 75 3.14 13.58 13.72
CA GLY A 75 3.89 12.33 13.64
C GLY A 75 3.63 11.58 12.33
N LEU A 76 2.40 11.58 11.84
CA LEU A 76 2.07 11.02 10.51
C LEU A 76 2.84 11.74 9.39
N GLU A 77 2.90 13.07 9.44
CA GLU A 77 3.65 13.88 8.47
C GLU A 77 5.16 13.61 8.56
N SER A 78 5.69 13.53 9.77
CA SER A 78 7.12 13.21 10.01
C SER A 78 7.52 11.82 9.52
N LEU A 79 6.61 10.85 9.56
CA LEU A 79 6.79 9.51 9.00
C LEU A 79 6.56 9.46 7.48
N GLY A 80 6.11 10.56 6.86
CA GLY A 80 5.77 10.59 5.44
C GLY A 80 4.49 9.81 5.10
N LEU A 81 3.64 9.49 6.09
CA LEU A 81 2.39 8.75 5.89
C LEU A 81 1.21 9.65 5.51
N ALA A 82 1.33 10.94 5.75
CA ALA A 82 0.30 11.92 5.47
C ALA A 82 0.91 13.27 5.09
N ALA A 83 0.10 14.13 4.47
CA ALA A 83 0.44 15.50 4.14
C ALA A 83 -0.72 16.43 4.45
N THR A 84 -0.39 17.65 4.89
CA THR A 84 -1.35 18.74 5.03
C THR A 84 -1.83 19.21 3.66
N ILE A 85 -3.13 19.47 3.53
CA ILE A 85 -3.78 19.95 2.31
C ILE A 85 -4.65 21.17 2.60
N ASP A 86 -4.99 21.95 1.58
CA ASP A 86 -5.90 23.06 1.70
C ASP A 86 -7.38 22.64 1.66
N GLU A 87 -8.28 23.57 1.99
CA GLU A 87 -9.73 23.36 2.03
C GLU A 87 -10.31 23.01 0.65
N ALA A 88 -9.73 23.55 -0.44
CA ALA A 88 -10.21 23.28 -1.79
C ALA A 88 -9.86 21.86 -2.23
N GLU A 89 -8.65 21.40 -1.94
CA GLU A 89 -8.22 20.02 -2.18
C GLU A 89 -9.06 19.04 -1.35
N ALA A 90 -9.27 19.33 -0.06
CA ALA A 90 -10.10 18.50 0.80
C ALA A 90 -11.54 18.41 0.31
N SER A 91 -12.16 19.53 -0.05
CA SER A 91 -13.50 19.57 -0.60
C SER A 91 -13.62 18.78 -1.91
N SER A 92 -12.62 18.88 -2.78
CA SER A 92 -12.58 18.11 -4.03
C SER A 92 -12.50 16.61 -3.79
N ALA A 93 -11.73 16.17 -2.80
CA ALA A 93 -11.58 14.75 -2.46
C ALA A 93 -12.84 14.16 -1.80
N LEU A 94 -13.64 14.99 -1.12
CA LEU A 94 -14.91 14.61 -0.49
C LEU A 94 -16.07 14.54 -1.49
N VAL A 95 -15.96 15.21 -2.65
CA VAL A 95 -16.94 15.10 -3.73
C VAL A 95 -16.70 13.82 -4.49
N MET A 96 -17.62 12.87 -4.35
CA MET A 96 -17.54 11.60 -5.08
C MET A 96 -17.60 11.82 -6.59
N PRO A 97 -16.71 11.18 -7.39
CA PRO A 97 -16.90 11.13 -8.82
C PRO A 97 -18.21 10.40 -9.13
N PRO A 98 -18.99 10.82 -10.15
CA PRO A 98 -20.21 10.15 -10.53
C PRO A 98 -19.92 8.69 -10.88
N ALA A 99 -20.71 7.77 -10.35
CA ALA A 99 -20.61 6.35 -10.61
C ALA A 99 -20.70 6.07 -12.12
N GLY A 100 -19.64 5.55 -12.70
CA GLY A 100 -19.60 5.02 -14.06
C GLY A 100 -19.19 6.03 -15.14
N GLY A 101 -17.93 6.11 -15.42
CA GLY A 101 -17.37 6.74 -16.61
C GLY A 101 -15.86 6.62 -16.62
N ALA A 102 -15.33 5.78 -17.51
CA ALA A 102 -13.90 5.79 -17.79
C ALA A 102 -13.45 7.22 -18.15
N PRO A 103 -12.32 7.72 -17.63
CA PRO A 103 -11.85 9.06 -17.92
C PRO A 103 -11.60 9.20 -19.43
N LYS A 104 -12.31 10.12 -20.09
CA LYS A 104 -11.97 10.54 -21.43
C LYS A 104 -10.63 11.27 -21.36
N ARG A 105 -9.63 10.77 -22.07
CA ARG A 105 -8.35 11.48 -22.26
C ARG A 105 -8.63 12.82 -22.92
N GLU A 106 -8.43 13.91 -22.21
CA GLU A 106 -8.30 15.24 -22.80
C GLU A 106 -6.88 15.43 -23.34
N PRO A 107 -6.71 16.10 -24.50
CA PRO A 107 -5.41 16.41 -25.07
C PRO A 107 -4.68 17.43 -24.19
N LYS A 108 -3.37 17.24 -24.00
CA LYS A 108 -2.49 18.20 -23.31
C LYS A 108 -2.53 19.55 -24.03
N GLU A 109 -3.13 20.57 -23.43
CA GLU A 109 -2.91 21.97 -23.78
C GLU A 109 -1.66 22.47 -23.06
N GLU A 110 -0.74 22.99 -23.86
CA GLU A 110 0.46 23.71 -23.37
C GLU A 110 0.02 25.00 -22.67
N ARG A 111 0.34 25.14 -21.40
CA ARG A 111 0.12 26.40 -20.67
C ARG A 111 1.30 27.34 -20.93
N GLU A 112 1.02 28.44 -21.64
CA GLU A 112 1.85 29.62 -21.69
C GLU A 112 1.96 30.28 -20.30
N GLU A 113 3.19 30.60 -19.91
CA GLU A 113 3.49 31.37 -18.70
C GLU A 113 3.01 32.83 -18.86
N ALA A 114 2.00 33.21 -18.08
CA ALA A 114 1.60 34.61 -17.94
C ALA A 114 2.28 35.24 -16.72
N SER A 115 3.08 36.23 -16.95
CA SER A 115 3.77 37.05 -15.95
C SER A 115 2.80 37.91 -15.13
N ALA A 116 2.92 37.90 -13.81
CA ALA A 116 2.13 38.70 -12.88
C ALA A 116 2.61 40.18 -12.85
N PRO A 117 1.70 41.16 -12.74
CA PRO A 117 2.07 42.56 -12.54
C PRO A 117 2.32 42.84 -11.04
N LYS A 118 3.37 43.61 -10.78
CA LYS A 118 3.75 44.17 -9.47
C LYS A 118 2.71 45.18 -8.96
N ALA A 119 2.12 44.94 -7.80
CA ALA A 119 1.33 45.94 -7.09
C ALA A 119 2.22 46.74 -6.13
N SER A 120 2.16 48.06 -6.21
CA SER A 120 2.85 49.01 -5.36
C SER A 120 2.11 49.18 -4.01
N SER A 121 2.86 49.12 -2.93
CA SER A 121 2.39 49.34 -1.57
C SER A 121 2.25 50.82 -1.24
N LEU A 122 1.06 51.25 -0.77
CA LEU A 122 0.86 52.50 -0.07
C LEU A 122 0.75 52.20 1.45
N PRO A 123 1.31 53.04 2.32
CA PRO A 123 1.22 52.78 3.79
C PRO A 123 -0.15 53.20 4.34
N THR A 124 -0.81 52.28 4.98
CA THR A 124 -2.08 52.54 5.70
C THR A 124 -1.77 53.01 7.10
N MET A 125 -2.36 54.16 7.50
CA MET A 125 -2.30 54.71 8.88
C MET A 125 -3.10 53.78 9.82
N ARG A 126 -2.50 53.45 10.96
CA ARG A 126 -3.13 52.69 12.06
C ARG A 126 -4.19 53.53 12.74
N ASN A 127 -5.36 52.96 12.95
CA ASN A 127 -6.45 53.49 13.78
C ASN A 127 -6.22 53.11 15.26
N PRO A 128 -6.40 54.01 16.26
CA PRO A 128 -6.07 53.72 17.65
C PRO A 128 -7.15 52.92 18.43
N ASP A 129 -8.22 52.46 17.78
CA ASP A 129 -9.30 51.68 18.37
C ASP A 129 -9.32 50.22 17.92
N GLU A 130 -8.14 49.60 17.69
CA GLU A 130 -8.09 48.15 17.43
C GLU A 130 -8.43 47.37 18.70
N GLU A 131 -9.61 46.77 18.69
CA GLU A 131 -10.03 45.70 19.61
C GLU A 131 -8.93 44.68 19.80
N SER A 132 -8.80 44.17 21.02
CA SER A 132 -7.89 43.09 21.39
C SER A 132 -8.05 41.93 20.37
N PRO A 133 -6.96 41.34 19.90
CA PRO A 133 -7.09 40.25 18.94
C PRO A 133 -7.96 39.15 19.55
N GLU A 134 -9.02 38.77 18.84
CA GLU A 134 -9.76 37.56 19.16
C GLU A 134 -8.74 36.42 19.28
N PRO A 135 -8.95 35.46 20.23
CA PRO A 135 -8.04 34.34 20.34
C PRO A 135 -7.91 33.67 18.95
N GLU A 136 -6.70 33.60 18.44
CA GLU A 136 -6.41 32.85 17.20
C GLU A 136 -7.02 31.47 17.41
N VAL A 137 -8.11 31.16 16.70
CA VAL A 137 -8.62 29.80 16.60
C VAL A 137 -7.51 29.01 15.99
N GLU A 138 -6.91 28.13 16.78
CA GLU A 138 -5.81 27.27 16.30
C GLU A 138 -6.30 26.56 15.03
N ALA A 139 -5.62 26.83 13.93
CA ALA A 139 -6.04 26.30 12.63
C ALA A 139 -6.09 24.77 12.72
N ASP A 140 -7.24 24.18 12.38
CA ASP A 140 -7.43 22.73 12.29
C ASP A 140 -7.36 22.31 10.82
N PRO A 141 -6.14 22.18 10.24
CA PRO A 141 -5.97 21.92 8.83
C PRO A 141 -6.43 20.49 8.44
N TRP A 142 -6.72 20.34 7.16
CA TRP A 142 -6.97 19.02 6.58
C TRP A 142 -5.67 18.29 6.29
N MET A 143 -5.72 16.98 6.42
CA MET A 143 -4.66 16.09 6.00
C MET A 143 -5.20 15.00 5.06
N ARG A 144 -4.34 14.53 4.17
CA ARG A 144 -4.60 13.35 3.35
C ARG A 144 -3.56 12.27 3.62
N ALA A 145 -3.95 11.01 3.54
CA ALA A 145 -3.03 9.89 3.55
C ALA A 145 -2.18 9.87 2.27
N LEU A 146 -0.93 9.46 2.38
CA LEU A 146 0.00 9.23 1.27
C LEU A 146 0.17 7.74 0.96
N PHE A 147 -0.26 6.88 1.89
CA PHE A 147 -0.24 5.43 1.78
C PHE A 147 -1.58 4.85 2.21
N ASP A 148 -1.93 3.71 1.65
CA ASP A 148 -2.91 2.82 2.23
C ASP A 148 -2.27 2.16 3.45
N LEU A 149 -2.95 2.15 4.56
CA LEU A 149 -2.57 1.40 5.75
C LEU A 149 -3.81 0.67 6.24
N ARG A 150 -3.71 -0.62 6.46
CA ARG A 150 -4.86 -1.42 6.89
C ARG A 150 -4.49 -2.54 7.84
N PRO A 151 -5.37 -2.89 8.78
CA PRO A 151 -5.20 -4.08 9.58
C PRO A 151 -5.36 -5.34 8.72
N HIS A 152 -4.60 -6.36 9.05
CA HIS A 152 -4.65 -7.69 8.47
C HIS A 152 -4.49 -8.73 9.57
N ALA A 153 -5.40 -9.70 9.63
CA ALA A 153 -5.40 -10.74 10.65
C ALA A 153 -5.27 -12.12 10.02
N ALA A 154 -4.61 -13.01 10.74
CA ALA A 154 -4.49 -14.41 10.35
C ALA A 154 -4.46 -15.32 11.58
N SER A 155 -5.21 -16.44 11.51
CA SER A 155 -5.09 -17.55 12.46
C SER A 155 -4.12 -18.58 11.91
N LEU A 156 -2.95 -18.69 12.54
CA LEU A 156 -1.85 -19.55 12.11
C LEU A 156 -1.56 -20.63 13.15
N PRO A 157 -0.80 -21.69 12.82
CA PRO A 157 -0.48 -22.76 13.78
C PRO A 157 0.18 -22.27 15.08
N GLY A 158 0.86 -21.12 15.06
CA GLY A 158 1.49 -20.48 16.23
C GLY A 158 0.56 -19.58 17.04
N GLY A 159 -0.68 -19.34 16.60
CA GLY A 159 -1.65 -18.45 17.23
C GLY A 159 -2.26 -17.42 16.26
N ASP A 160 -3.06 -16.54 16.83
CA ASP A 160 -3.66 -15.44 16.08
C ASP A 160 -2.66 -14.29 15.95
N HIS A 161 -2.55 -13.76 14.75
CA HIS A 161 -1.69 -12.63 14.43
C HIS A 161 -2.52 -11.49 13.87
N GLU A 162 -2.15 -10.27 14.25
CA GLU A 162 -2.71 -9.05 13.70
C GLU A 162 -1.57 -8.11 13.34
N TRP A 163 -1.60 -7.63 12.10
CA TRP A 163 -0.62 -6.73 11.52
C TRP A 163 -1.30 -5.50 10.96
N TRP A 164 -0.53 -4.42 10.82
CA TRP A 164 -0.89 -3.25 10.03
C TRP A 164 0.06 -3.14 8.86
N VAL A 165 -0.48 -3.15 7.66
CA VAL A 165 0.32 -3.23 6.44
C VAL A 165 0.10 -1.99 5.59
N ALA A 166 1.17 -1.24 5.35
CA ALA A 166 1.20 -0.12 4.44
C ALA A 166 1.51 -0.58 3.01
N SER A 167 0.86 0.05 2.06
CA SER A 167 1.10 -0.08 0.62
C SER A 167 0.78 1.23 -0.08
N ASP A 168 0.98 1.31 -1.38
CA ASP A 168 0.58 2.50 -2.11
C ASP A 168 -0.95 2.60 -2.23
N LEU A 169 -1.42 3.86 -2.30
CA LEU A 169 -2.84 4.16 -2.51
C LEU A 169 -3.28 3.67 -3.90
N ALA A 170 -4.37 2.94 -3.97
CA ALA A 170 -4.96 2.46 -5.22
C ALA A 170 -5.56 3.60 -6.06
N GLU A 171 -5.78 3.35 -7.34
CA GLU A 171 -6.44 4.29 -8.27
C GLU A 171 -7.80 4.78 -7.75
N VAL A 172 -8.56 3.88 -7.10
CA VAL A 172 -9.86 4.23 -6.50
C VAL A 172 -9.75 5.25 -5.36
N GLN A 173 -8.62 5.31 -4.68
CA GLN A 173 -8.37 6.25 -3.58
C GLN A 173 -7.85 7.60 -4.09
N THR A 174 -7.00 7.57 -5.12
CA THR A 174 -6.33 8.76 -5.66
C THR A 174 -7.07 9.42 -6.81
N GLY A 175 -7.91 8.66 -7.54
CA GLY A 175 -8.50 9.07 -8.82
C GLY A 175 -7.47 9.23 -9.95
N LYS A 176 -6.23 8.76 -9.76
CA LYS A 176 -5.11 8.87 -10.71
C LYS A 176 -4.62 7.49 -11.10
N PRO A 177 -4.09 7.32 -12.33
CA PRO A 177 -3.42 6.08 -12.72
C PRO A 177 -2.28 5.74 -11.76
N LEU A 178 -2.04 4.44 -11.57
CA LEU A 178 -0.94 3.94 -10.74
C LEU A 178 0.41 4.35 -11.34
N SER A 179 1.40 4.62 -10.49
CA SER A 179 2.79 4.87 -10.94
C SER A 179 3.46 3.58 -11.39
N ASP A 180 4.54 3.70 -12.17
CA ASP A 180 5.27 2.54 -12.68
C ASP A 180 5.95 1.74 -11.54
N ASP A 181 6.33 2.42 -10.45
CA ASP A 181 6.94 1.87 -9.23
C ASP A 181 5.92 1.54 -8.12
N HIS A 182 4.64 1.43 -8.48
CA HIS A 182 3.56 1.21 -7.53
C HIS A 182 3.71 -0.12 -6.78
N VAL A 183 3.63 -0.06 -5.46
CA VAL A 183 3.68 -1.23 -4.58
C VAL A 183 2.27 -1.64 -4.18
N LEU A 184 1.83 -2.77 -4.72
CA LEU A 184 0.49 -3.31 -4.47
C LEU A 184 0.31 -3.70 -3.00
N GLY A 185 -0.90 -3.47 -2.50
CA GLY A 185 -1.35 -4.01 -1.22
C GLY A 185 -1.73 -5.50 -1.29
N ILE A 186 -2.35 -5.97 -0.21
CA ILE A 186 -2.77 -7.37 -0.08
C ILE A 186 -3.96 -7.63 -0.99
N GLY A 187 -3.72 -8.33 -2.10
CA GLY A 187 -4.74 -8.71 -3.08
C GLY A 187 -5.07 -10.20 -3.06
N GLY A 188 -6.01 -10.62 -3.91
CA GLY A 188 -6.47 -12.01 -3.97
C GLY A 188 -5.37 -13.04 -4.26
N ALA A 189 -4.46 -12.74 -5.20
CA ALA A 189 -3.32 -13.61 -5.49
C ALA A 189 -2.39 -13.76 -4.27
N THR A 190 -2.12 -12.65 -3.58
CA THR A 190 -1.33 -12.65 -2.35
C THR A 190 -1.96 -13.54 -1.28
N LEU A 191 -3.28 -13.41 -1.05
CA LEU A 191 -4.01 -14.24 -0.09
C LEU A 191 -3.96 -15.73 -0.47
N THR A 192 -4.14 -16.04 -1.75
CA THR A 192 -4.04 -17.43 -2.25
C THR A 192 -2.66 -18.04 -1.93
N LEU A 193 -1.57 -17.31 -2.20
CA LEU A 193 -0.22 -17.81 -1.90
C LEU A 193 -0.02 -17.96 -0.39
N LEU A 194 -0.49 -16.99 0.41
CA LEU A 194 -0.45 -17.07 1.88
C LEU A 194 -1.16 -18.31 2.39
N GLU A 195 -2.34 -18.65 1.89
CA GLU A 195 -3.10 -19.85 2.30
C GLU A 195 -2.40 -21.15 1.90
N MET A 196 -1.70 -21.17 0.78
CA MET A 196 -1.02 -22.36 0.25
C MET A 196 0.39 -22.57 0.79
N THR A 197 1.01 -21.55 1.37
CA THR A 197 2.39 -21.61 1.87
C THR A 197 2.49 -22.60 3.02
N VAL A 198 3.47 -23.54 2.97
CA VAL A 198 3.79 -24.46 4.06
C VAL A 198 4.10 -23.73 5.36
N ARG A 199 3.61 -24.27 6.47
CA ARG A 199 3.69 -23.66 7.81
C ARG A 199 4.53 -24.47 8.80
N GLU A 200 5.21 -25.52 8.33
CA GLU A 200 6.22 -26.18 9.14
C GLU A 200 7.32 -25.19 9.48
N HIS A 201 7.84 -25.31 10.71
CA HIS A 201 8.98 -24.52 11.14
C HIS A 201 10.21 -24.80 10.24
N VAL A 202 10.91 -23.75 9.86
CA VAL A 202 12.13 -23.79 9.05
C VAL A 202 13.21 -22.91 9.66
N ASP A 203 14.48 -23.26 9.45
CA ASP A 203 15.60 -22.43 9.94
C ASP A 203 15.72 -21.12 9.11
N SER A 204 15.39 -21.17 7.81
CA SER A 204 15.54 -20.02 6.93
C SER A 204 14.49 -19.95 5.83
N ALA A 205 13.99 -18.73 5.60
CA ALA A 205 13.02 -18.46 4.54
C ALA A 205 13.40 -17.21 3.73
N LEU A 206 13.03 -17.21 2.45
CA LEU A 206 13.26 -16.12 1.51
C LEU A 206 11.95 -15.72 0.83
N ASP A 207 11.62 -14.43 0.86
CA ASP A 207 10.56 -13.80 0.07
C ASP A 207 11.17 -13.05 -1.12
N VAL A 208 10.94 -13.53 -2.33
CA VAL A 208 11.50 -12.93 -3.56
C VAL A 208 10.44 -12.06 -4.24
N GLY A 209 10.74 -10.76 -4.41
CA GLY A 209 9.76 -9.78 -4.87
C GLY A 209 8.77 -9.45 -3.76
N CYS A 210 9.28 -8.95 -2.63
CA CYS A 210 8.52 -8.84 -1.38
C CYS A 210 7.41 -7.79 -1.41
N GLY A 211 7.47 -6.78 -2.30
CA GLY A 211 6.45 -5.73 -2.41
C GLY A 211 6.21 -5.00 -1.09
N CYS A 212 5.00 -5.15 -0.52
CA CYS A 212 4.69 -4.61 0.82
C CYS A 212 5.16 -5.51 1.98
N GLY A 213 5.79 -6.65 1.72
CA GLY A 213 6.38 -7.53 2.74
C GLY A 213 5.41 -8.44 3.48
N ILE A 214 4.18 -8.58 3.02
CA ILE A 214 3.19 -9.42 3.74
C ILE A 214 3.59 -10.90 3.74
N GLN A 215 4.18 -11.43 2.66
CA GLN A 215 4.68 -12.81 2.65
C GLN A 215 5.80 -12.98 3.69
N ALA A 216 6.75 -12.03 3.74
CA ALA A 216 7.83 -12.04 4.73
C ALA A 216 7.31 -11.95 6.18
N LEU A 217 6.25 -11.17 6.46
CA LEU A 217 5.60 -11.14 7.78
C LEU A 217 5.04 -12.51 8.17
N TYR A 218 4.42 -13.22 7.24
CA TYR A 218 3.93 -14.57 7.48
C TYR A 218 5.07 -15.57 7.69
N LEU A 219 6.14 -15.48 6.90
CA LEU A 219 7.34 -16.32 7.06
C LEU A 219 7.97 -16.12 8.44
N ALA A 220 8.01 -14.89 8.95
CA ALA A 220 8.55 -14.57 10.27
C ALA A 220 7.79 -15.23 11.45
N THR A 221 6.61 -15.82 11.20
CA THR A 221 5.87 -16.55 12.26
C THR A 221 6.37 -17.99 12.45
N HIS A 222 7.15 -18.54 11.50
CA HIS A 222 7.56 -19.96 11.53
C HIS A 222 8.96 -20.21 10.93
N ALA A 223 9.74 -19.16 10.63
CA ALA A 223 11.13 -19.25 10.23
C ALA A 223 12.03 -18.51 11.24
N ASP A 224 13.19 -19.09 11.58
CA ASP A 224 14.14 -18.46 12.49
C ASP A 224 14.84 -17.25 11.85
N ARG A 225 15.05 -17.31 10.54
CA ARG A 225 15.63 -16.25 9.74
C ARG A 225 14.78 -15.98 8.50
N VAL A 226 14.40 -14.72 8.29
CA VAL A 226 13.69 -14.28 7.08
C VAL A 226 14.51 -13.24 6.34
N VAL A 227 14.72 -13.49 5.06
CA VAL A 227 15.24 -12.51 4.10
C VAL A 227 14.14 -12.16 3.11
N ALA A 228 14.05 -10.88 2.75
CA ALA A 228 13.13 -10.40 1.72
C ALA A 228 13.91 -9.61 0.67
N THR A 229 13.65 -9.87 -0.60
CA THR A 229 14.34 -9.16 -1.70
C THR A 229 13.33 -8.51 -2.63
N ASP A 230 13.67 -7.35 -3.17
CA ASP A 230 12.89 -6.69 -4.22
C ASP A 230 13.81 -5.85 -5.11
N LEU A 231 13.44 -5.72 -6.39
CA LEU A 231 14.13 -4.85 -7.33
C LEU A 231 13.86 -3.36 -7.03
N SER A 232 12.67 -3.07 -6.52
CA SER A 232 12.21 -1.73 -6.19
C SER A 232 12.70 -1.30 -4.81
N SER A 233 13.51 -0.23 -4.73
CA SER A 233 13.90 0.39 -3.45
C SER A 233 12.68 0.88 -2.65
N ARG A 234 11.58 1.26 -3.34
CA ARG A 234 10.31 1.63 -2.72
C ARG A 234 9.64 0.44 -2.04
N ALA A 235 9.60 -0.72 -2.68
CA ALA A 235 9.10 -1.96 -2.09
C ALA A 235 9.94 -2.37 -0.87
N CYS A 236 11.27 -2.30 -0.98
CA CYS A 236 12.17 -2.56 0.15
C CYS A 236 11.89 -1.62 1.32
N ALA A 237 11.69 -0.32 1.09
CA ALA A 237 11.37 0.65 2.13
C ALA A 237 10.02 0.36 2.80
N LEU A 238 8.98 -0.01 2.03
CA LEU A 238 7.67 -0.40 2.56
C LEU A 238 7.75 -1.70 3.37
N THR A 239 8.48 -2.69 2.88
CA THR A 239 8.71 -3.94 3.64
C THR A 239 9.44 -3.67 4.95
N GLN A 240 10.48 -2.83 4.96
CA GLN A 240 11.19 -2.42 6.19
C GLN A 240 10.26 -1.68 7.16
N PHE A 241 9.45 -0.76 6.65
CA PHE A 241 8.46 -0.05 7.45
C PHE A 241 7.45 -1.01 8.07
N ASN A 242 6.87 -1.92 7.27
CA ASN A 242 5.89 -2.89 7.73
C ASN A 242 6.50 -3.90 8.73
N ALA A 243 7.73 -4.33 8.51
CA ALA A 243 8.45 -5.16 9.46
C ALA A 243 8.63 -4.45 10.81
N ALA A 244 9.10 -3.20 10.79
CA ALA A 244 9.28 -2.39 12.01
C ALA A 244 7.96 -2.10 12.71
N LEU A 245 6.89 -1.75 11.97
CA LEU A 245 5.54 -1.50 12.51
C LEU A 245 4.99 -2.73 13.23
N ASN A 246 5.28 -3.92 12.75
CA ASN A 246 4.78 -5.19 13.28
C ASN A 246 5.79 -5.94 14.15
N GLU A 247 6.92 -5.31 14.50
CA GLU A 247 7.99 -5.88 15.36
C GLU A 247 8.56 -7.20 14.81
N ALA A 248 8.51 -7.37 13.47
CA ALA A 248 9.08 -8.53 12.80
C ALA A 248 10.54 -8.28 12.42
N VAL A 249 11.38 -9.32 12.57
CA VAL A 249 12.80 -9.26 12.18
C VAL A 249 12.93 -9.82 10.78
N ILE A 250 13.11 -8.95 9.79
CA ILE A 250 13.23 -9.29 8.38
C ILE A 250 14.45 -8.57 7.83
N ASP A 251 15.35 -9.31 7.18
CA ASP A 251 16.52 -8.76 6.47
C ASP A 251 16.10 -8.40 5.04
N VAL A 252 15.90 -7.11 4.76
CA VAL A 252 15.39 -6.62 3.47
C VAL A 252 16.55 -6.11 2.62
N ARG A 253 16.64 -6.62 1.40
CA ARG A 253 17.74 -6.34 0.48
C ARG A 253 17.22 -5.95 -0.91
N GLU A 254 17.75 -4.87 -1.46
CA GLU A 254 17.46 -4.41 -2.82
C GLU A 254 18.28 -5.19 -3.84
N GLY A 255 17.64 -5.64 -4.92
CA GLY A 255 18.29 -6.26 -6.08
C GLY A 255 17.38 -7.21 -6.84
N SER A 256 17.88 -7.71 -7.96
CA SER A 256 17.12 -8.53 -8.90
C SER A 256 17.07 -9.99 -8.45
N LEU A 257 15.87 -10.51 -8.24
CA LEU A 257 15.62 -11.92 -7.92
C LEU A 257 16.52 -12.46 -6.79
N PHE A 258 17.50 -13.32 -7.15
CA PHE A 258 18.41 -13.99 -6.22
C PHE A 258 19.78 -13.31 -6.07
N GLU A 259 20.06 -12.24 -6.83
CA GLU A 259 21.35 -11.54 -6.75
C GLU A 259 21.70 -11.08 -5.32
N PRO A 260 20.76 -10.51 -4.53
CA PRO A 260 21.08 -10.07 -3.18
C PRO A 260 21.40 -11.19 -2.18
N VAL A 261 21.13 -12.44 -2.56
CA VAL A 261 21.32 -13.64 -1.72
C VAL A 261 22.29 -14.63 -2.36
N GLU A 262 23.14 -14.17 -3.29
CA GLU A 262 24.13 -15.03 -3.95
C GLU A 262 25.02 -15.74 -2.93
N GLY A 263 25.09 -17.09 -3.03
CA GLY A 263 25.86 -17.93 -2.11
C GLY A 263 25.14 -18.30 -0.80
N GLU A 264 23.92 -17.82 -0.59
CA GLU A 264 23.07 -18.23 0.52
C GLU A 264 22.04 -19.30 0.08
N THR A 265 21.60 -20.11 1.04
CA THR A 265 20.57 -21.13 0.80
C THR A 265 19.47 -21.07 1.85
N PHE A 266 18.26 -21.48 1.47
CA PHE A 266 17.04 -21.39 2.27
C PHE A 266 16.25 -22.68 2.24
N ASP A 267 15.52 -22.96 3.32
CA ASP A 267 14.64 -24.13 3.42
C ASP A 267 13.29 -23.86 2.74
N LEU A 268 12.84 -22.61 2.78
CA LEU A 268 11.61 -22.19 2.13
C LEU A 268 11.83 -20.92 1.32
N ILE A 269 11.52 -20.97 0.04
CA ILE A 269 11.49 -19.81 -0.84
C ILE A 269 10.04 -19.56 -1.25
N VAL A 270 9.56 -18.34 -1.05
CA VAL A 270 8.22 -17.91 -1.46
C VAL A 270 8.34 -16.75 -2.43
N THR A 271 7.51 -16.71 -3.46
CA THR A 271 7.45 -15.56 -4.38
C THR A 271 6.07 -15.43 -5.00
N ASN A 272 5.59 -14.19 -5.07
CA ASN A 272 4.40 -13.80 -5.82
C ASN A 272 4.81 -12.84 -6.95
N PRO A 273 5.54 -13.32 -7.95
CA PRO A 273 6.05 -12.45 -9.00
C PRO A 273 4.92 -11.87 -9.83
N PRO A 274 5.12 -10.74 -10.51
CA PRO A 274 4.18 -10.27 -11.53
C PRO A 274 4.07 -11.34 -12.63
N PHE A 275 2.89 -11.96 -12.73
CA PHE A 275 2.64 -13.09 -13.66
C PHE A 275 1.60 -12.77 -14.74
N VAL A 276 1.21 -11.51 -14.90
CA VAL A 276 0.29 -11.10 -15.95
C VAL A 276 1.04 -11.03 -17.28
N ILE A 277 0.72 -11.95 -18.19
CA ILE A 277 1.29 -11.96 -19.53
C ILE A 277 0.54 -10.92 -20.38
N THR A 278 1.20 -9.80 -20.69
CA THR A 278 0.64 -8.74 -21.55
C THR A 278 0.88 -9.10 -23.02
N PRO A 279 -0.19 -9.29 -23.83
CA PRO A 279 -0.05 -9.58 -25.25
C PRO A 279 0.70 -8.47 -26.00
N ASP A 280 1.51 -8.84 -27.00
CA ASP A 280 2.31 -7.90 -27.81
C ASP A 280 1.46 -6.80 -28.46
N SER A 281 0.19 -7.09 -28.80
CA SER A 281 -0.76 -6.15 -29.38
C SER A 281 -1.15 -5.01 -28.42
N VAL A 282 -1.01 -5.19 -27.12
CA VAL A 282 -1.38 -4.22 -26.07
C VAL A 282 -0.15 -3.48 -25.54
N ARG A 283 1.03 -4.07 -25.61
CA ARG A 283 2.31 -3.53 -25.13
C ARG A 283 2.65 -2.16 -25.68
N GLY A 284 2.39 -1.92 -26.96
CA GLY A 284 2.71 -0.66 -27.62
C GLY A 284 1.90 0.56 -27.15
N ALA A 285 0.76 0.33 -26.46
CA ALA A 285 -0.17 1.38 -26.06
C ALA A 285 -0.09 1.76 -24.58
N ALA A 286 0.36 0.85 -23.70
CA ALA A 286 0.29 1.02 -22.25
C ALA A 286 1.67 1.06 -21.54
N GLY A 287 2.77 0.71 -22.23
CA GLY A 287 4.08 0.52 -21.57
C GLY A 287 4.14 -0.78 -20.76
N LEU A 288 5.33 -1.13 -20.28
CA LEU A 288 5.54 -2.20 -19.30
C LEU A 288 5.39 -1.60 -17.90
N LEU A 289 4.59 -2.23 -17.06
CA LEU A 289 4.42 -1.86 -15.65
C LEU A 289 5.18 -2.87 -14.79
N GLU A 290 6.19 -2.43 -14.05
CA GLU A 290 7.08 -3.28 -13.27
C GLU A 290 6.31 -4.19 -12.31
N TYR A 291 5.31 -3.67 -11.62
CA TYR A 291 4.46 -4.43 -10.70
C TYR A 291 3.53 -5.45 -11.37
N ARG A 292 3.35 -5.38 -12.69
CA ARG A 292 2.40 -6.22 -13.44
C ARG A 292 3.06 -7.30 -14.27
N ASP A 293 4.15 -6.98 -14.98
CA ASP A 293 4.84 -7.86 -15.92
C ASP A 293 6.35 -8.01 -15.63
N GLY A 294 6.84 -7.40 -14.52
CA GLY A 294 8.21 -7.55 -14.05
C GLY A 294 9.28 -7.06 -15.02
N GLY A 295 8.91 -6.24 -16.00
CA GLY A 295 9.83 -5.71 -17.00
C GLY A 295 10.39 -6.77 -17.96
N MET A 296 9.98 -8.04 -17.83
CA MET A 296 10.43 -9.13 -18.69
C MET A 296 9.33 -9.56 -19.67
N ASP A 297 9.78 -10.08 -20.83
CA ASP A 297 8.86 -10.56 -21.84
C ASP A 297 8.20 -11.89 -21.46
N ARG A 298 6.87 -11.97 -21.57
CA ARG A 298 6.08 -13.20 -21.48
C ARG A 298 6.29 -13.91 -20.12
N ASP A 299 6.64 -15.21 -20.14
CA ASP A 299 6.90 -16.03 -18.96
C ASP A 299 8.40 -16.08 -18.56
N ASN A 300 9.22 -15.18 -19.08
CA ASN A 300 10.67 -15.19 -18.83
C ASN A 300 11.01 -14.94 -17.34
N LEU A 301 10.24 -14.11 -16.63
CA LEU A 301 10.43 -13.90 -15.20
C LEU A 301 10.22 -15.20 -14.41
N ILE A 302 9.14 -15.93 -14.72
CA ILE A 302 8.85 -17.22 -14.08
C ILE A 302 9.96 -18.23 -14.38
N ARG A 303 10.46 -18.25 -15.62
CA ARG A 303 11.60 -19.11 -16.01
C ARG A 303 12.88 -18.72 -15.28
N ALA A 304 13.12 -17.43 -15.06
CA ALA A 304 14.28 -16.95 -14.32
C ALA A 304 14.22 -17.39 -12.85
N VAL A 305 13.05 -17.26 -12.21
CA VAL A 305 12.83 -17.76 -10.84
C VAL A 305 13.09 -19.28 -10.77
N LEU A 306 12.46 -20.07 -11.64
CA LEU A 306 12.62 -21.54 -11.62
C LEU A 306 14.06 -22.00 -11.89
N ARG A 307 14.85 -21.25 -12.66
CA ARG A 307 16.26 -21.57 -12.93
C ARG A 307 17.18 -21.12 -11.80
N GLY A 308 16.87 -20.00 -11.15
CA GLY A 308 17.69 -19.43 -10.07
C GLY A 308 17.48 -20.12 -8.73
N ALA A 309 16.24 -20.47 -8.40
CA ALA A 309 15.89 -21.01 -7.09
C ALA A 309 16.72 -22.22 -6.65
N PRO A 310 17.04 -23.24 -7.50
CA PRO A 310 17.80 -24.39 -7.06
C PRO A 310 19.20 -24.06 -6.49
N ALA A 311 19.82 -22.96 -6.91
CA ALA A 311 21.12 -22.53 -6.40
C ALA A 311 21.03 -21.88 -5.01
N CYS A 312 19.82 -21.45 -4.63
CA CYS A 312 19.51 -20.81 -3.34
C CYS A 312 18.67 -21.70 -2.42
N MET A 313 18.54 -22.99 -2.70
CA MET A 313 17.77 -23.94 -1.89
C MET A 313 18.68 -24.90 -1.12
N ASN A 314 18.34 -25.12 0.14
CA ASN A 314 18.91 -26.21 0.93
C ASN A 314 18.46 -27.57 0.37
N GLU A 315 19.17 -28.66 0.69
CA GLU A 315 18.71 -30.02 0.37
C GLU A 315 17.37 -30.28 1.08
N GLY A 316 16.35 -30.65 0.32
CA GLY A 316 14.97 -30.81 0.84
C GLY A 316 14.19 -29.49 0.93
N GLY A 317 14.76 -28.37 0.56
CA GLY A 317 14.09 -27.07 0.54
C GLY A 317 12.92 -27.02 -0.45
N THR A 318 12.02 -26.08 -0.22
CA THR A 318 10.77 -25.92 -0.98
C THR A 318 10.70 -24.54 -1.62
N LEU A 319 10.30 -24.47 -2.90
CA LEU A 319 9.88 -23.24 -3.57
C LEU A 319 8.35 -23.24 -3.73
N GLN A 320 7.70 -22.21 -3.25
CA GLN A 320 6.26 -21.98 -3.48
C GLN A 320 6.04 -20.64 -4.19
N MET A 321 5.29 -20.67 -5.28
CA MET A 321 5.04 -19.48 -6.08
C MET A 321 3.69 -19.54 -6.80
N LEU A 322 3.13 -18.38 -7.11
CA LEU A 322 2.08 -18.26 -8.13
C LEU A 322 2.73 -17.98 -9.48
N ALA A 323 2.23 -18.62 -10.52
CA ALA A 323 2.81 -18.50 -11.84
C ALA A 323 1.79 -18.70 -12.97
N ASN A 324 1.98 -17.97 -14.06
CA ASN A 324 1.38 -18.25 -15.36
C ASN A 324 2.48 -18.52 -16.38
N TRP A 325 2.19 -19.34 -17.36
CA TRP A 325 3.12 -19.60 -18.47
C TRP A 325 2.37 -19.75 -19.79
N GLU A 326 3.08 -19.46 -20.89
CA GLU A 326 2.52 -19.63 -22.23
C GLU A 326 2.60 -21.08 -22.68
N ILE A 327 1.51 -21.58 -23.25
CA ILE A 327 1.51 -22.86 -23.99
C ILE A 327 1.56 -22.51 -25.48
N PRO A 328 2.70 -22.78 -26.19
CA PRO A 328 2.80 -22.57 -27.63
C PRO A 328 1.72 -23.35 -28.38
N ALA A 329 1.12 -22.73 -29.38
CA ALA A 329 0.00 -23.34 -30.16
C ALA A 329 0.40 -24.63 -30.90
N ASP A 330 1.70 -24.85 -31.14
CA ASP A 330 2.28 -26.05 -31.75
C ASP A 330 2.55 -27.21 -30.75
N ARG A 331 2.38 -26.93 -29.45
CA ARG A 331 2.44 -27.89 -28.35
C ARG A 331 1.08 -27.99 -27.71
N ASN A 332 0.14 -28.65 -28.39
CA ASN A 332 -1.10 -29.04 -27.73
C ASN A 332 -0.77 -30.10 -26.67
N PRO A 333 -1.02 -29.88 -25.37
CA PRO A 333 -0.91 -30.91 -24.37
C PRO A 333 -2.11 -31.84 -24.56
N ASP A 334 -1.94 -32.97 -25.24
CA ASP A 334 -2.82 -34.13 -25.11
C ASP A 334 -2.58 -34.82 -23.76
#